data_001fcebc689a0ea19cb435bbceeb72d5
#
_entry.id   001fcebc689a0ea19cb435bbceeb72d5
#
_cell.length_a   1.000
_cell.length_b   1.000
_cell.length_c   1.000
_cell.angle_alpha   90.00
_cell.angle_beta   90.00
_cell.angle_gamma   90.00
#
_symmetry.space_group_name_H-M   'P 1'
#
loop_
_entity.id
_entity.type
_entity.pdbx_description
1 polymer ?
#
loop_
_entity_poly.entity_id
_entity_poly.type
_entity_poly.pdbx_seq_one_letter_code
_entity_poly.pdbx_strand_id
1 'polypeptide(L)'
;MHEKYKLRYLPLFEQDLAEVRDYIANTLLNPAAAERLIEDTDQAIIKRLGNNPSAFEPYHSAKDRKHLYYPIRIKNYTVFYVLIDDVMEVRRFVYSKRDFSKLI
;
A
#
# COMPACT_ATOMS: atom_id res chain seq x y z
N MET A 1 24.76 9.73 -0.48
CA MET A 1 23.67 10.39 -1.19
C MET A 1 22.55 9.39 -1.41
N HIS A 2 21.34 9.74 -1.03
CA HIS A 2 20.20 8.84 -1.21
C HIS A 2 19.66 8.97 -2.61
N GLU A 3 19.49 7.82 -3.26
CA GLU A 3 18.73 7.81 -4.49
C GLU A 3 17.28 8.14 -4.16
N LYS A 4 16.72 9.03 -4.95
CA LYS A 4 15.32 9.37 -4.81
C LYS A 4 14.50 8.45 -5.69
N TYR A 5 13.63 7.69 -5.07
CA TYR A 5 12.69 6.85 -5.80
C TYR A 5 11.58 7.72 -6.39
N LYS A 6 11.11 7.30 -7.54
CA LYS A 6 9.90 7.87 -8.15
C LYS A 6 8.71 7.06 -7.69
N LEU A 7 7.59 7.70 -7.49
CA LEU A 7 6.38 7.04 -7.01
C LEU A 7 5.45 6.73 -8.19
N ARG A 8 4.96 5.50 -8.22
CA ARG A 8 3.99 5.07 -9.22
C ARG A 8 2.91 4.25 -8.53
N TYR A 9 1.65 4.46 -8.92
CA TYR A 9 0.52 3.71 -8.43
C TYR A 9 -0.02 2.81 -9.53
N LEU A 10 -0.25 1.52 -9.21
CA LEU A 10 -0.96 0.67 -10.15
C LEU A 10 -2.46 0.94 -10.07
N PRO A 11 -3.18 0.80 -11.19
CA PRO A 11 -4.64 0.95 -11.18
C PRO A 11 -5.33 0.04 -10.18
N LEU A 12 -4.83 -1.16 -9.97
CA LEU A 12 -5.40 -2.10 -9.01
C LEU A 12 -5.33 -1.58 -7.58
N PHE A 13 -4.24 -0.89 -7.21
CA PHE A 13 -4.15 -0.25 -5.89
C PHE A 13 -5.23 0.83 -5.75
N GLU A 14 -5.39 1.67 -6.77
CA GLU A 14 -6.39 2.73 -6.73
C GLU A 14 -7.80 2.17 -6.64
N GLN A 15 -8.06 1.08 -7.34
CA GLN A 15 -9.33 0.39 -7.28
C GLN A 15 -9.58 -0.20 -5.88
N ASP A 16 -8.59 -0.86 -5.31
CA ASP A 16 -8.68 -1.40 -3.95
C ASP A 16 -9.04 -0.31 -2.94
N LEU A 17 -8.35 0.82 -3.02
CA LEU A 17 -8.55 1.93 -2.09
C LEU A 17 -9.93 2.56 -2.27
N ALA A 18 -10.37 2.72 -3.51
CA ALA A 18 -11.69 3.28 -3.80
C ALA A 18 -12.81 2.38 -3.26
N GLU A 19 -12.67 1.07 -3.37
CA GLU A 19 -13.66 0.13 -2.84
C GLU A 19 -13.80 0.24 -1.33
N VAL A 20 -12.67 0.34 -0.62
CA VAL A 20 -12.70 0.50 0.84
C VAL A 20 -13.29 1.85 1.23
N ARG A 21 -12.88 2.92 0.54
CA ARG A 21 -13.43 4.26 0.76
C ARG A 21 -14.94 4.26 0.63
N ASP A 22 -15.45 3.66 -0.44
CA ASP A 22 -16.89 3.64 -0.71
C ASP A 22 -17.63 2.80 0.34
N TYR A 23 -17.05 1.70 0.76
CA TYR A 23 -17.63 0.87 1.82
C TYR A 23 -17.77 1.65 3.12
N ILE A 24 -16.71 2.34 3.54
CA ILE A 24 -16.73 3.12 4.78
C ILE A 24 -17.70 4.28 4.67
N ALA A 25 -17.69 5.01 3.56
CA ALA A 25 -18.55 6.19 3.40
C ALA A 25 -20.01 5.82 3.28
N ASN A 26 -20.34 4.78 2.52
CA ASN A 26 -21.73 4.50 2.12
C ASN A 26 -22.36 3.37 2.90
N THR A 27 -21.60 2.30 3.22
CA THR A 27 -22.14 1.17 3.98
C THR A 27 -22.05 1.41 5.46
N LEU A 28 -20.90 1.91 5.94
CA LEU A 28 -20.73 2.27 7.35
C LEU A 28 -21.21 3.68 7.67
N LEU A 29 -21.67 4.42 6.68
CA LEU A 29 -22.21 5.78 6.81
C LEU A 29 -21.24 6.72 7.53
N ASN A 30 -19.94 6.63 7.21
CA ASN A 30 -18.92 7.44 7.85
C ASN A 30 -17.96 8.06 6.83
N PRO A 31 -18.43 9.08 6.07
CA PRO A 31 -17.59 9.71 5.06
C PRO A 31 -16.34 10.38 5.63
N ALA A 32 -16.40 10.90 6.85
CA ALA A 32 -15.23 11.52 7.47
C ALA A 32 -14.12 10.49 7.73
N ALA A 33 -14.50 9.29 8.16
CA ALA A 33 -13.52 8.21 8.35
C ALA A 33 -12.92 7.74 7.01
N ALA A 34 -13.74 7.73 5.95
CA ALA A 34 -13.25 7.38 4.62
C ALA A 34 -12.20 8.37 4.14
N GLU A 35 -12.44 9.66 4.28
CA GLU A 35 -11.46 10.69 3.91
C GLU A 35 -10.19 10.59 4.74
N ARG A 36 -10.33 10.35 6.04
CA ARG A 36 -9.19 10.21 6.94
C ARG A 36 -8.31 9.03 6.55
N LEU A 37 -8.92 7.92 6.15
CA LEU A 37 -8.17 6.76 5.68
C LEU A 37 -7.36 7.07 4.42
N ILE A 38 -7.94 7.79 3.47
CA ILE A 38 -7.25 8.21 2.25
C ILE A 38 -6.04 9.08 2.61
N GLU A 39 -6.23 10.07 3.48
CA GLU A 39 -5.14 10.95 3.90
C GLU A 39 -4.02 10.20 4.62
N ASP A 40 -4.40 9.33 5.56
CA ASP A 40 -3.43 8.53 6.31
C ASP A 40 -2.63 7.61 5.38
N THR A 41 -3.29 7.05 4.38
CA THR A 41 -2.66 6.18 3.40
C THR A 41 -1.65 6.97 2.56
N ASP A 42 -2.05 8.13 2.04
CA ASP A 42 -1.17 8.98 1.25
C ASP A 42 0.05 9.40 2.05
N GLN A 43 -0.15 9.85 3.28
CA GLN A 43 0.94 10.29 4.14
C GLN A 43 1.91 9.16 4.45
N ALA A 44 1.40 7.96 4.70
CA ALA A 44 2.24 6.80 4.99
C ALA A 44 3.09 6.40 3.78
N ILE A 45 2.52 6.46 2.59
CA ILE A 45 3.24 6.16 1.35
C ILE A 45 4.34 7.20 1.10
N ILE A 46 4.02 8.48 1.23
CA ILE A 46 4.99 9.56 1.01
C ILE A 46 6.12 9.49 2.05
N LYS A 47 5.79 9.20 3.29
CA LYS A 47 6.78 9.04 4.34
C LYS A 47 7.74 7.89 4.04
N ARG A 48 7.20 6.75 3.60
CA ARG A 48 8.03 5.59 3.23
C ARG A 48 8.94 5.92 2.04
N LEU A 49 8.41 6.63 1.06
CA LEU A 49 9.18 7.05 -0.11
C LEU A 49 10.39 7.90 0.30
N GLY A 50 10.21 8.79 1.28
CA GLY A 50 11.27 9.68 1.75
C GLY A 50 12.28 9.03 2.69
N ASN A 51 12.03 7.80 3.15
CA ASN A 51 12.85 7.12 4.16
C ASN A 51 13.55 5.88 3.60
N ASN A 52 14.02 5.93 2.38
CA ASN A 52 14.69 4.81 1.72
C ASN A 52 13.80 3.55 1.73
N PRO A 53 12.88 3.42 0.80
CA PRO A 53 11.91 2.31 0.80
C PRO A 53 12.54 0.93 0.69
N SER A 54 13.81 0.81 0.30
CA SER A 54 14.50 -0.48 0.24
C SER A 54 15.06 -0.93 1.60
N ALA A 55 15.05 -0.06 2.60
CA ALA A 55 15.64 -0.35 3.91
C ALA A 55 14.68 -1.07 4.86
N PHE A 56 13.48 -1.39 4.42
CA PHE A 56 12.47 -2.03 5.24
C PHE A 56 12.42 -3.53 4.98
N GLU A 57 11.82 -4.28 5.89
CA GLU A 57 11.73 -5.71 5.76
C GLU A 57 10.61 -6.09 4.79
N PRO A 58 10.90 -6.89 3.76
CA PRO A 58 9.85 -7.34 2.85
C PRO A 58 8.93 -8.36 3.49
N TYR A 59 7.75 -8.52 2.91
CA TYR A 59 6.81 -9.56 3.30
C TYR A 59 7.38 -10.93 2.90
N HIS A 60 7.50 -11.81 3.88
CA HIS A 60 8.02 -13.16 3.66
C HIS A 60 6.89 -14.10 3.27
N SER A 61 7.08 -14.81 2.16
CA SER A 61 6.09 -15.71 1.62
C SER A 61 6.79 -16.94 1.04
N ALA A 62 6.12 -18.09 1.13
CA ALA A 62 6.59 -19.31 0.46
C ALA A 62 6.44 -19.21 -1.06
N LYS A 63 5.69 -18.26 -1.55
CA LYS A 63 5.43 -18.09 -2.97
C LYS A 63 6.61 -17.39 -3.63
N ASP A 64 7.08 -17.96 -4.73
CA ASP A 64 8.16 -17.36 -5.51
C ASP A 64 7.61 -16.18 -6.30
N ARG A 65 8.21 -15.01 -6.13
CA ARG A 65 7.78 -13.77 -6.79
C ARG A 65 8.95 -13.12 -7.48
N LYS A 66 8.65 -12.47 -8.60
CA LYS A 66 9.64 -11.74 -9.36
C LYS A 66 10.25 -10.58 -8.56
N HIS A 67 9.42 -9.90 -7.76
CA HIS A 67 9.84 -8.77 -6.93
C HIS A 67 9.49 -9.02 -5.48
N LEU A 68 10.29 -8.47 -4.56
CA LEU A 68 9.96 -8.46 -3.15
C LEU A 68 8.82 -7.47 -2.91
N TYR A 69 7.84 -7.89 -2.13
CA TYR A 69 6.72 -7.04 -1.72
C TYR A 69 7.00 -6.48 -0.34
N TYR A 70 6.90 -5.17 -0.20
CA TYR A 70 7.13 -4.47 1.06
C TYR A 70 5.80 -3.97 1.62
N PRO A 71 5.50 -4.25 2.91
CA PRO A 71 4.26 -3.79 3.52
C PRO A 71 4.40 -2.44 4.19
N ILE A 72 3.33 -1.63 4.13
CA ILE A 72 3.15 -0.45 4.95
C ILE A 72 1.82 -0.63 5.67
N ARG A 73 1.85 -0.65 6.99
CA ARG A 73 0.61 -0.82 7.77
C ARG A 73 -0.04 0.52 8.04
N ILE A 74 -1.32 0.61 7.74
CA ILE A 74 -2.15 1.78 8.01
C ILE A 74 -3.43 1.29 8.69
N LYS A 75 -3.53 1.43 10.01
CA LYS A 75 -4.68 0.93 10.78
C LYS A 75 -4.91 -0.56 10.50
N ASN A 76 -6.09 -0.92 10.01
CA ASN A 76 -6.44 -2.32 9.73
C ASN A 76 -6.09 -2.77 8.31
N TYR A 77 -5.31 -1.95 7.60
CA TYR A 77 -4.98 -2.21 6.20
C TYR A 77 -3.48 -2.27 5.99
N THR A 78 -3.09 -2.89 4.90
CA THR A 78 -1.70 -2.97 4.50
C THR A 78 -1.58 -2.56 3.04
N VAL A 79 -0.69 -1.62 2.77
CA VAL A 79 -0.28 -1.25 1.41
C VAL A 79 0.92 -2.09 1.05
N PHE A 80 0.94 -2.65 -0.16
CA PHE A 80 2.10 -3.36 -0.67
C PHE A 80 2.71 -2.60 -1.84
N TYR A 81 4.04 -2.48 -1.82
CA TYR A 81 4.78 -1.91 -2.93
C TYR A 81 5.95 -2.81 -3.30
N VAL A 82 6.44 -2.63 -4.52
CA VAL A 82 7.68 -3.25 -4.99
C VAL A 82 8.61 -2.15 -5.46
N LEU A 83 9.89 -2.48 -5.57
CA LEU A 83 10.89 -1.55 -6.08
C LEU A 83 11.42 -2.09 -7.40
N ILE A 84 11.27 -1.28 -8.45
CA ILE A 84 11.72 -1.60 -9.79
C ILE A 84 12.63 -0.47 -10.23
N ASP A 85 13.94 -0.74 -10.29
CA ASP A 85 14.95 0.27 -10.55
C ASP A 85 14.82 1.43 -9.57
N ASP A 86 14.52 2.63 -10.02
CA ASP A 86 14.34 3.80 -9.17
C ASP A 86 12.87 4.12 -8.90
N VAL A 87 11.96 3.14 -9.11
CA VAL A 87 10.52 3.34 -8.96
C VAL A 87 10.01 2.55 -7.76
N MET A 88 9.33 3.24 -6.86
CA MET A 88 8.50 2.63 -5.83
C MET A 88 7.09 2.49 -6.40
N GLU A 89 6.72 1.26 -6.72
CA GLU A 89 5.44 0.97 -7.36
C GLU A 89 4.47 0.42 -6.34
N VAL A 90 3.42 1.18 -6.04
CA VAL A 90 2.39 0.81 -5.06
C VAL A 90 1.37 -0.08 -5.76
N ARG A 91 1.22 -1.32 -5.28
CA ARG A 91 0.49 -2.37 -5.98
C ARG A 91 -0.86 -2.73 -5.41
N ARG A 92 -0.97 -2.84 -4.08
CA ARG A 92 -2.21 -3.31 -3.46
C ARG A 92 -2.52 -2.56 -2.18
N PHE A 93 -3.80 -2.46 -1.87
CA PHE A 93 -4.31 -1.98 -0.59
C PHE A 93 -5.26 -3.06 -0.06
N VAL A 94 -4.89 -3.73 1.04
CA VAL A 94 -5.54 -4.96 1.48
C VAL A 94 -5.87 -4.90 2.96
N TYR A 95 -7.03 -5.43 3.35
CA TYR A 95 -7.34 -5.62 4.76
C TYR A 95 -6.32 -6.56 5.39
N SER A 96 -5.71 -6.14 6.51
CA SER A 96 -4.54 -6.83 7.09
C SER A 96 -4.82 -8.25 7.58
N LYS A 97 -6.09 -8.59 7.85
CA LYS A 97 -6.46 -9.93 8.27
C LYS A 97 -6.72 -10.89 7.11
N ARG A 98 -6.61 -10.44 5.87
CA ARG A 98 -6.80 -11.31 4.73
C ARG A 98 -5.55 -12.13 4.46
N ASP A 99 -5.74 -13.24 3.76
CA ASP A 99 -4.62 -14.07 3.31
C ASP A 99 -3.93 -13.40 2.14
N PHE A 100 -2.78 -12.77 2.42
CA PHE A 100 -2.02 -12.05 1.41
C PHE A 100 -1.52 -12.94 0.28
N SER A 101 -1.29 -14.22 0.56
CA SER A 101 -0.73 -15.12 -0.45
C SER A 101 -1.61 -15.27 -1.68
N LYS A 102 -2.90 -15.00 -1.55
CA LYS A 102 -3.85 -15.05 -2.66
C LYS A 102 -4.02 -13.72 -3.37
N LEU A 103 -3.51 -12.64 -2.78
CA LEU A 103 -3.75 -11.28 -3.26
C LEU A 103 -2.53 -10.64 -3.91
N ILE A 104 -1.35 -11.11 -3.56
CA ILE A 104 -0.11 -10.54 -4.08
C ILE A 104 0.83 -11.58 -4.68
#